data_1c03ace4bf9dce084dc779321469b9bf
#
_entry.id   1c03ace4bf9dce084dc779321469b9bf
#
_cell.length_a   1.000
_cell.length_b   1.000
_cell.length_c   1.000
_cell.angle_alpha   90.00
_cell.angle_beta   90.00
_cell.angle_gamma   90.00
#
_symmetry.space_group_name_H-M   'P 1'
#
loop_
_entity.id
_entity.type
_entity.pdbx_description
1 polymer ?
#
loop_
_entity_poly.entity_id
_entity_poly.type
_entity_poly.pdbx_seq_one_letter_code
_entity_poly.pdbx_strand_id
1 'polypeptide(L)'
;MYMGVIGKSPEIEILRELRGARILITGLSAVAGVDIARAFADIHARLIIHTTDMQPEVTELFALLSQNAAEMKLYTNPIARPEDSIRLAQNAQQAYGGLDAVINLQSISSAEMQSIATQEQVETLIAAKLSPLTHITHVAANRMRVVLSEGSVLNILTAPKPQNAREAAIAGIARTALAAMTRGEAGQWADQAVRINGVGPRSMSAQPAGATLTNEPDIAALALYLASKRGKTLSGHVFDADGLFAGGA
;
A
#
# COMPACT_ATOMS: atom_id res chain seq x y z
N MET A 1 2.83 43.72 21.83
CA MET A 1 3.71 42.52 21.89
C MET A 1 2.93 41.35 21.33
N TYR A 2 3.00 41.11 20.02
CA TYR A 2 2.31 39.97 19.37
C TYR A 2 3.18 38.74 19.59
N MET A 3 2.76 37.85 20.47
CA MET A 3 3.32 36.48 20.51
C MET A 3 2.75 35.73 19.31
N GLY A 4 3.57 35.60 18.26
CA GLY A 4 3.25 34.73 17.13
C GLY A 4 3.15 33.29 17.62
N VAL A 5 1.97 32.72 17.52
CA VAL A 5 1.77 31.26 17.66
C VAL A 5 2.58 30.63 16.52
N ILE A 6 3.74 30.07 16.83
CA ILE A 6 4.49 29.24 15.92
C ILE A 6 3.63 27.98 15.73
N GLY A 7 2.76 28.00 14.72
CA GLY A 7 2.00 26.84 14.31
C GLY A 7 2.99 25.74 13.94
N LYS A 8 2.94 24.62 14.65
CA LYS A 8 3.75 23.43 14.31
C LYS A 8 3.45 23.05 12.88
N SER A 9 4.48 22.93 12.03
CA SER A 9 4.31 22.47 10.66
C SER A 9 3.53 21.14 10.65
N PRO A 10 2.53 21.01 9.77
CA PRO A 10 1.75 19.78 9.63
C PRO A 10 2.61 18.50 9.50
N GLU A 11 3.73 18.63 8.83
CA GLU A 11 4.69 17.54 8.63
C GLU A 11 5.33 17.07 9.94
N ILE A 12 5.76 18.00 10.78
CA ILE A 12 6.39 17.71 12.09
C ILE A 12 5.41 16.95 13.00
N GLU A 13 4.13 17.21 12.90
CA GLU A 13 3.12 16.54 13.71
C GLU A 13 2.93 15.07 13.26
N ILE A 14 2.85 14.81 11.95
CA ILE A 14 2.79 13.46 11.38
C ILE A 14 4.03 12.65 11.80
N LEU A 15 5.23 13.23 11.66
CA LEU A 15 6.48 12.57 12.01
C LEU A 15 6.53 12.15 13.49
N ARG A 16 6.00 12.99 14.38
CA ARG A 16 5.96 12.68 15.82
C ARG A 16 4.92 11.60 16.16
N GLU A 17 3.78 11.65 15.50
CA GLU A 17 2.67 10.72 15.74
C GLU A 17 3.03 9.30 15.30
N LEU A 18 3.66 9.15 14.14
CA LEU A 18 3.99 7.86 13.57
C LEU A 18 5.32 7.27 14.06
N ARG A 19 6.04 7.99 14.92
CA ARG A 19 7.27 7.45 15.52
C ARG A 19 6.97 6.21 16.37
N GLY A 20 7.64 5.10 16.06
CA GLY A 20 7.42 3.81 16.71
C GLY A 20 6.13 3.09 16.29
N ALA A 21 5.37 3.65 15.32
CA ALA A 21 4.20 2.99 14.75
C ALA A 21 4.59 1.65 14.09
N ARG A 22 3.69 0.68 14.17
CA ARG A 22 3.90 -0.71 13.70
C ARG A 22 3.33 -0.85 12.30
N ILE A 23 4.22 -0.91 11.31
CA ILE A 23 3.87 -0.82 9.89
C ILE A 23 4.21 -2.15 9.22
N LEU A 24 3.21 -2.77 8.58
CA LEU A 24 3.41 -3.89 7.67
C LEU A 24 3.45 -3.36 6.23
N ILE A 25 4.52 -3.68 5.50
CA ILE A 25 4.64 -3.40 4.06
C ILE A 25 4.80 -4.74 3.34
N THR A 26 3.90 -5.04 2.40
CA THR A 26 3.94 -6.30 1.62
C THR A 26 4.21 -6.03 0.15
N GLY A 27 4.89 -6.96 -0.51
CA GLY A 27 5.17 -6.87 -1.95
C GLY A 27 6.29 -5.88 -2.32
N LEU A 28 7.15 -5.53 -1.38
CA LEU A 28 8.33 -4.70 -1.65
C LEU A 28 9.29 -5.41 -2.60
N SER A 29 9.85 -4.68 -3.54
CA SER A 29 10.87 -5.14 -4.48
C SER A 29 11.91 -4.05 -4.75
N ALA A 30 12.94 -4.34 -5.55
CA ALA A 30 13.94 -3.35 -5.94
C ALA A 30 13.35 -2.13 -6.68
N VAL A 31 12.17 -2.29 -7.29
CA VAL A 31 11.52 -1.26 -8.12
C VAL A 31 10.20 -0.75 -7.54
N ALA A 32 9.74 -1.28 -6.41
CA ALA A 32 8.44 -0.93 -5.85
C ALA A 32 8.45 -0.94 -4.31
N GLY A 33 7.95 0.10 -3.70
CA GLY A 33 7.82 0.23 -2.24
C GLY A 33 9.06 0.78 -1.54
N VAL A 34 10.12 1.12 -2.27
CA VAL A 34 11.40 1.60 -1.73
C VAL A 34 11.23 2.93 -0.99
N ASP A 35 10.62 3.93 -1.65
CA ASP A 35 10.43 5.25 -1.05
C ASP A 35 9.38 5.21 0.06
N ILE A 36 8.39 4.34 -0.06
CA ILE A 36 7.40 4.09 1.00
C ILE A 36 8.09 3.53 2.25
N ALA A 37 8.88 2.47 2.08
CA ALA A 37 9.60 1.85 3.21
C ALA A 37 10.59 2.84 3.86
N ARG A 38 11.30 3.62 3.03
CA ARG A 38 12.22 4.66 3.49
C ARG A 38 11.49 5.74 4.29
N ALA A 39 10.37 6.24 3.80
CA ALA A 39 9.59 7.26 4.50
C ALA A 39 9.14 6.82 5.90
N PHE A 40 8.74 5.57 6.06
CA PHE A 40 8.41 5.01 7.38
C PHE A 40 9.66 4.72 8.24
N ALA A 41 10.77 4.31 7.64
CA ALA A 41 12.04 4.12 8.38
C ALA A 41 12.56 5.44 8.94
N ASP A 42 12.54 6.50 8.14
CA ASP A 42 13.07 7.83 8.51
C ASP A 42 12.32 8.49 9.67
N ILE A 43 11.06 8.12 9.89
CA ILE A 43 10.29 8.52 11.07
C ILE A 43 10.46 7.56 12.27
N HIS A 44 11.39 6.64 12.20
CA HIS A 44 11.65 5.62 13.21
C HIS A 44 10.42 4.75 13.53
N ALA A 45 9.65 4.34 12.52
CA ALA A 45 8.61 3.33 12.66
C ALA A 45 9.22 1.93 12.91
N ARG A 46 8.43 1.01 13.43
CA ARG A 46 8.75 -0.42 13.51
C ARG A 46 8.22 -1.09 12.25
N LEU A 47 9.12 -1.61 11.44
CA LEU A 47 8.79 -2.14 10.13
C LEU A 47 8.70 -3.65 10.13
N ILE A 48 7.66 -4.16 9.49
CA ILE A 48 7.55 -5.55 9.07
C ILE A 48 7.48 -5.50 7.56
N ILE A 49 8.47 -6.06 6.91
CA ILE A 49 8.56 -6.05 5.45
C ILE A 49 8.42 -7.47 4.92
N HIS A 50 7.53 -7.64 3.94
CA HIS A 50 7.45 -8.86 3.17
C HIS A 50 7.92 -8.59 1.74
N THR A 51 8.86 -9.42 1.29
CA THR A 51 9.36 -9.44 -0.08
C THR A 51 9.70 -10.86 -0.50
N THR A 52 9.55 -11.15 -1.77
CA THR A 52 10.10 -12.36 -2.42
C THR A 52 11.28 -12.02 -3.32
N ASP A 53 11.58 -10.73 -3.47
CA ASP A 53 12.72 -10.24 -4.23
C ASP A 53 13.97 -10.28 -3.34
N MET A 54 14.92 -11.11 -3.71
CA MET A 54 16.17 -11.33 -2.98
C MET A 54 17.39 -10.85 -3.78
N GLN A 55 17.18 -9.92 -4.70
CA GLN A 55 18.27 -9.28 -5.42
C GLN A 55 19.22 -8.52 -4.47
N PRO A 56 20.51 -8.38 -4.82
CA PRO A 56 21.48 -7.67 -3.99
C PRO A 56 21.01 -6.27 -3.58
N GLU A 57 20.38 -5.54 -4.49
CA GLU A 57 19.84 -4.18 -4.28
C GLU A 57 18.81 -4.14 -3.14
N VAL A 58 17.98 -5.17 -3.04
CA VAL A 58 16.98 -5.29 -1.97
C VAL A 58 17.67 -5.58 -0.63
N THR A 59 18.73 -6.38 -0.64
CA THR A 59 19.53 -6.66 0.57
C THR A 59 20.23 -5.38 1.08
N GLU A 60 20.79 -4.58 0.19
CA GLU A 60 21.38 -3.29 0.54
C GLU A 60 20.32 -2.31 1.07
N LEU A 61 19.14 -2.28 0.44
CA LEU A 61 18.02 -1.49 0.93
C LEU A 61 17.65 -1.85 2.36
N PHE A 62 17.57 -3.15 2.70
CA PHE A 62 17.25 -3.56 4.07
C PHE A 62 18.31 -3.13 5.07
N ALA A 63 19.59 -3.18 4.71
CA ALA A 63 20.67 -2.68 5.55
C ALA A 63 20.50 -1.17 5.85
N LEU A 64 20.11 -0.37 4.84
CA LEU A 64 19.84 1.05 5.00
C LEU A 64 18.57 1.31 5.83
N LEU A 65 17.48 0.62 5.56
CA LEU A 65 16.22 0.78 6.30
C LEU A 65 16.40 0.44 7.79
N SER A 66 17.19 -0.61 8.09
CA SER A 66 17.44 -1.05 9.47
C SER A 66 18.23 -0.04 10.31
N GLN A 67 18.97 0.89 9.68
CA GLN A 67 19.68 1.94 10.38
C GLN A 67 18.73 3.06 10.89
N ASN A 68 17.64 3.31 10.16
CA ASN A 68 16.72 4.40 10.44
C ASN A 68 15.45 3.92 11.17
N ALA A 69 14.95 2.72 10.86
CA ALA A 69 13.78 2.15 11.52
C ALA A 69 14.06 1.89 13.02
N ALA A 70 13.03 2.05 13.86
CA ALA A 70 13.15 1.71 15.28
C ALA A 70 13.41 0.21 15.49
N GLU A 71 12.75 -0.62 14.73
CA GLU A 71 12.91 -2.07 14.64
C GLU A 71 12.51 -2.54 13.26
N MET A 72 13.08 -3.62 12.75
CA MET A 72 12.70 -4.20 11.47
C MET A 72 12.65 -5.72 11.51
N LYS A 73 11.63 -6.30 10.90
CA LYS A 73 11.50 -7.75 10.66
C LYS A 73 11.23 -8.02 9.19
N LEU A 74 11.88 -9.04 8.66
CA LEU A 74 11.78 -9.43 7.26
C LEU A 74 11.09 -10.78 7.13
N TYR A 75 10.14 -10.89 6.21
CA TYR A 75 9.47 -12.12 5.80
C TYR A 75 9.66 -12.30 4.30
N THR A 76 10.13 -13.49 3.91
CA THR A 76 10.50 -13.80 2.51
C THR A 76 9.71 -14.97 1.91
N ASN A 77 8.80 -15.57 2.69
CA ASN A 77 8.01 -16.70 2.21
C ASN A 77 7.03 -16.25 1.12
N PRO A 78 6.98 -16.93 -0.04
CA PRO A 78 6.03 -16.57 -1.09
C PRO A 78 4.57 -16.62 -0.60
N ILE A 79 3.77 -15.69 -1.09
CA ILE A 79 2.32 -15.67 -0.91
C ILE A 79 1.70 -16.34 -2.15
N ALA A 80 1.65 -17.66 -2.15
CA ALA A 80 1.12 -18.43 -3.27
C ALA A 80 -0.35 -18.82 -3.10
N ARG A 81 -0.82 -18.88 -1.84
CA ARG A 81 -2.18 -19.32 -1.49
C ARG A 81 -2.81 -18.35 -0.49
N PRO A 82 -4.13 -18.33 -0.38
CA PRO A 82 -4.83 -17.48 0.62
C PRO A 82 -4.30 -17.64 2.05
N GLU A 83 -3.98 -18.89 2.44
CA GLU A 83 -3.46 -19.20 3.77
C GLU A 83 -2.11 -18.54 4.06
N ASP A 84 -1.29 -18.34 3.03
CA ASP A 84 0.02 -17.69 3.18
C ASP A 84 -0.15 -16.20 3.50
N SER A 85 -1.11 -15.52 2.86
CA SER A 85 -1.51 -14.13 3.19
C SER A 85 -2.00 -14.00 4.64
N ILE A 86 -2.86 -14.94 5.05
CA ILE A 86 -3.41 -14.97 6.40
C ILE A 86 -2.29 -15.18 7.43
N ARG A 87 -1.40 -16.12 7.16
CA ARG A 87 -0.25 -16.43 8.04
C ARG A 87 0.69 -15.24 8.15
N LEU A 88 1.00 -14.57 7.04
CA LEU A 88 1.83 -13.36 7.05
C LEU A 88 1.21 -12.27 7.93
N ALA A 89 -0.07 -11.96 7.73
CA ALA A 89 -0.75 -10.93 8.51
C ALA A 89 -0.83 -11.27 10.01
N GLN A 90 -1.02 -12.55 10.37
CA GLN A 90 -0.99 -13.01 11.75
C GLN A 90 0.40 -12.89 12.38
N ASN A 91 1.45 -13.32 11.67
CA ASN A 91 2.83 -13.23 12.14
C ASN A 91 3.26 -11.77 12.30
N ALA A 92 2.90 -10.91 11.35
CA ALA A 92 3.17 -9.48 11.42
C ALA A 92 2.51 -8.84 12.65
N GLN A 93 1.26 -9.18 12.90
CA GLN A 93 0.56 -8.70 14.08
C GLN A 93 1.22 -9.14 15.40
N GLN A 94 1.67 -10.41 15.47
CA GLN A 94 2.34 -10.93 16.66
C GLN A 94 3.73 -10.32 16.88
N ALA A 95 4.38 -9.92 15.79
CA ALA A 95 5.75 -9.41 15.82
C ALA A 95 5.96 -8.23 16.77
N TYR A 96 4.98 -7.33 16.84
CA TYR A 96 5.02 -6.12 17.68
C TYR A 96 3.76 -5.92 18.52
N GLY A 97 2.95 -6.97 18.69
CA GLY A 97 1.73 -6.92 19.49
C GLY A 97 0.59 -6.11 18.86
N GLY A 98 0.62 -5.90 17.55
CA GLY A 98 -0.40 -5.18 16.80
C GLY A 98 0.15 -4.53 15.53
N LEU A 99 -0.75 -3.92 14.75
CA LEU A 99 -0.42 -3.12 13.55
C LEU A 99 -1.17 -1.79 13.64
N ASP A 100 -0.51 -0.70 13.26
CA ASP A 100 -1.11 0.64 13.17
C ASP A 100 -1.40 1.01 11.70
N ALA A 101 -0.54 0.54 10.77
CA ALA A 101 -0.85 0.63 9.35
C ALA A 101 -0.35 -0.58 8.57
N VAL A 102 -1.02 -0.84 7.45
CA VAL A 102 -0.67 -1.88 6.48
C VAL A 102 -0.63 -1.27 5.09
N ILE A 103 0.47 -1.44 4.40
CA ILE A 103 0.68 -1.00 3.03
C ILE A 103 0.89 -2.25 2.17
N ASN A 104 -0.09 -2.57 1.37
CA ASN A 104 -0.04 -3.74 0.48
C ASN A 104 0.29 -3.29 -0.94
N LEU A 105 1.35 -3.83 -1.52
CA LEU A 105 1.82 -3.51 -2.86
C LEU A 105 1.57 -4.69 -3.79
N GLN A 106 0.95 -4.39 -4.93
CA GLN A 106 0.85 -5.29 -6.08
C GLN A 106 1.09 -4.49 -7.36
N SER A 107 1.65 -5.14 -8.36
CA SER A 107 1.86 -4.52 -9.67
C SER A 107 1.43 -5.47 -10.79
N ILE A 108 0.91 -4.89 -11.86
CA ILE A 108 0.72 -5.57 -13.14
C ILE A 108 1.90 -5.14 -14.01
N SER A 109 2.67 -6.09 -14.49
CA SER A 109 3.81 -5.80 -15.38
C SER A 109 3.37 -5.61 -16.83
N SER A 110 4.22 -4.96 -17.65
CA SER A 110 3.99 -4.84 -19.08
C SER A 110 3.90 -6.21 -19.75
N ALA A 111 4.75 -7.17 -19.35
CA ALA A 111 4.73 -8.52 -19.88
C ALA A 111 3.40 -9.25 -19.58
N GLU A 112 2.87 -9.10 -18.37
CA GLU A 112 1.56 -9.66 -18.02
C GLU A 112 0.45 -9.04 -18.89
N MET A 113 0.43 -7.72 -19.06
CA MET A 113 -0.58 -7.05 -19.91
C MET A 113 -0.50 -7.50 -21.39
N GLN A 114 0.70 -7.70 -21.90
CA GLN A 114 0.92 -8.12 -23.29
C GLN A 114 0.55 -9.59 -23.53
N SER A 115 0.74 -10.46 -22.53
CA SER A 115 0.47 -11.89 -22.63
C SER A 115 -1.02 -12.24 -22.64
N ILE A 116 -1.90 -11.34 -22.18
CA ILE A 116 -3.34 -11.58 -22.11
C ILE A 116 -3.96 -11.58 -23.51
N ALA A 117 -4.69 -12.64 -23.86
CA ALA A 117 -5.39 -12.79 -25.13
C ALA A 117 -6.91 -12.90 -25.00
N THR A 118 -7.40 -13.34 -23.85
CA THR A 118 -8.84 -13.62 -23.62
C THR A 118 -9.36 -12.89 -22.39
N GLN A 119 -10.69 -12.75 -22.32
CA GLN A 119 -11.36 -12.18 -21.14
C GLN A 119 -11.06 -13.01 -19.88
N GLU A 120 -11.07 -14.33 -19.96
CA GLU A 120 -10.78 -15.22 -18.83
C GLU A 120 -9.38 -14.98 -18.25
N GLN A 121 -8.40 -14.70 -19.12
CA GLN A 121 -7.05 -14.33 -18.66
C GLN A 121 -7.03 -12.99 -17.96
N VAL A 122 -7.83 -12.00 -18.39
CA VAL A 122 -7.98 -10.72 -17.67
C VAL A 122 -8.54 -10.97 -16.27
N GLU A 123 -9.64 -11.73 -16.17
CA GLU A 123 -10.28 -12.05 -14.89
C GLU A 123 -9.31 -12.78 -13.96
N THR A 124 -8.58 -13.75 -14.47
CA THR A 124 -7.56 -14.50 -13.72
C THR A 124 -6.44 -13.58 -13.22
N LEU A 125 -5.92 -12.70 -14.07
CA LEU A 125 -4.88 -11.74 -13.66
C LEU A 125 -5.37 -10.81 -12.56
N ILE A 126 -6.54 -10.20 -12.75
CA ILE A 126 -7.11 -9.28 -11.75
C ILE A 126 -7.36 -9.99 -10.42
N ALA A 127 -7.92 -11.19 -10.46
CA ALA A 127 -8.14 -12.00 -9.26
C ALA A 127 -6.82 -12.33 -8.55
N ALA A 128 -5.78 -12.71 -9.28
CA ALA A 128 -4.46 -13.01 -8.73
C ALA A 128 -3.81 -11.78 -8.04
N LYS A 129 -4.01 -10.57 -8.59
CA LYS A 129 -3.47 -9.35 -8.01
C LYS A 129 -4.27 -8.85 -6.80
N LEU A 130 -5.59 -8.97 -6.82
CA LEU A 130 -6.45 -8.47 -5.74
C LEU A 130 -6.60 -9.44 -4.56
N SER A 131 -6.55 -10.75 -4.80
CA SER A 131 -6.74 -11.75 -3.75
C SER A 131 -5.78 -11.58 -2.56
N PRO A 132 -4.46 -11.41 -2.74
CA PRO A 132 -3.54 -11.16 -1.63
C PRO A 132 -3.88 -9.87 -0.87
N LEU A 133 -4.24 -8.79 -1.59
CA LEU A 133 -4.64 -7.52 -0.99
C LEU A 133 -5.86 -7.70 -0.09
N THR A 134 -6.89 -8.39 -0.59
CA THR A 134 -8.14 -8.65 0.16
C THR A 134 -7.86 -9.48 1.42
N HIS A 135 -7.13 -10.59 1.31
CA HIS A 135 -6.87 -11.46 2.44
C HIS A 135 -6.06 -10.77 3.55
N ILE A 136 -4.98 -10.05 3.17
CA ILE A 136 -4.16 -9.33 4.15
C ILE A 136 -4.99 -8.22 4.79
N THR A 137 -5.76 -7.45 4.00
CA THR A 137 -6.64 -6.40 4.50
C THR A 137 -7.62 -6.95 5.53
N HIS A 138 -8.33 -8.02 5.19
CA HIS A 138 -9.34 -8.62 6.05
C HIS A 138 -8.76 -9.13 7.37
N VAL A 139 -7.64 -9.85 7.33
CA VAL A 139 -6.99 -10.37 8.54
C VAL A 139 -6.44 -9.23 9.40
N ALA A 140 -5.76 -8.25 8.78
CA ALA A 140 -5.22 -7.11 9.51
C ALA A 140 -6.33 -6.27 10.17
N ALA A 141 -7.38 -5.92 9.42
CA ALA A 141 -8.52 -5.15 9.94
C ALA A 141 -9.24 -5.87 11.08
N ASN A 142 -9.49 -7.18 10.93
CA ASN A 142 -10.09 -7.97 12.01
C ASN A 142 -9.22 -7.99 13.28
N ARG A 143 -7.89 -8.04 13.14
CA ARG A 143 -6.98 -7.99 14.28
C ARG A 143 -6.93 -6.61 14.93
N MET A 144 -6.89 -5.54 14.13
CA MET A 144 -6.99 -4.16 14.64
C MET A 144 -8.26 -4.00 15.48
N ARG A 145 -9.41 -4.50 14.98
CA ARG A 145 -10.67 -4.52 15.72
C ARG A 145 -10.55 -5.25 17.05
N VAL A 146 -9.96 -6.45 17.07
CA VAL A 146 -9.88 -7.28 18.30
C VAL A 146 -9.05 -6.61 19.39
N VAL A 147 -8.01 -5.87 19.03
CA VAL A 147 -7.17 -5.14 19.99
C VAL A 147 -7.64 -3.70 20.23
N LEU A 148 -8.82 -3.34 19.70
CA LEU A 148 -9.43 -2.00 19.82
C LEU A 148 -8.48 -0.88 19.39
N SER A 149 -7.64 -1.11 18.38
CA SER A 149 -6.75 -0.10 17.84
C SER A 149 -7.35 0.53 16.57
N GLU A 150 -7.28 1.83 16.47
CA GLU A 150 -7.47 2.52 15.20
C GLU A 150 -6.39 2.06 14.22
N GLY A 151 -6.76 1.82 12.96
CA GLY A 151 -5.82 1.34 11.97
C GLY A 151 -6.05 1.92 10.58
N SER A 152 -5.03 1.81 9.73
CA SER A 152 -5.10 2.22 8.33
C SER A 152 -4.55 1.12 7.42
N VAL A 153 -5.29 0.79 6.36
CA VAL A 153 -4.84 -0.09 5.29
C VAL A 153 -4.82 0.68 3.98
N LEU A 154 -3.71 0.63 3.28
CA LEU A 154 -3.54 1.19 1.94
C LEU A 154 -3.20 0.06 0.97
N ASN A 155 -4.12 -0.23 0.06
CA ASN A 155 -3.93 -1.21 -1.00
C ASN A 155 -3.45 -0.53 -2.28
N ILE A 156 -2.26 -0.84 -2.74
CA ILE A 156 -1.64 -0.24 -3.91
C ILE A 156 -1.58 -1.27 -5.02
N LEU A 157 -2.28 -0.99 -6.11
CA LEU A 157 -2.20 -1.77 -7.35
C LEU A 157 -1.73 -0.84 -8.46
N THR A 158 -0.52 -1.05 -8.93
CA THR A 158 0.05 -0.25 -10.03
C THR A 158 0.05 -1.02 -11.33
N ALA A 159 0.06 -0.28 -12.43
CA ALA A 159 0.21 -0.81 -13.77
C ALA A 159 1.05 0.18 -14.60
N PRO A 160 1.77 -0.29 -15.61
CA PRO A 160 2.48 0.59 -16.55
C PRO A 160 1.48 1.47 -17.29
N LYS A 161 1.97 2.60 -17.83
CA LYS A 161 1.15 3.47 -18.66
C LYS A 161 0.69 2.69 -19.90
N PRO A 162 -0.63 2.61 -20.16
CA PRO A 162 -1.16 1.87 -21.30
C PRO A 162 -0.62 2.41 -22.63
N GLN A 163 -0.18 1.51 -23.50
CA GLN A 163 0.33 1.84 -24.84
C GLN A 163 -0.74 1.67 -25.91
N ASN A 164 -1.84 0.99 -25.61
CA ASN A 164 -2.93 0.71 -26.54
C ASN A 164 -4.28 0.57 -25.80
N ALA A 165 -5.36 0.51 -26.57
CA ALA A 165 -6.73 0.44 -26.02
C ALA A 165 -6.97 -0.81 -25.16
N ARG A 166 -6.32 -1.94 -25.49
CA ARG A 166 -6.45 -3.17 -24.71
C ARG A 166 -5.80 -3.04 -23.33
N GLU A 167 -4.59 -2.54 -23.25
CA GLU A 167 -3.90 -2.28 -21.99
C GLU A 167 -4.68 -1.26 -21.14
N ALA A 168 -5.23 -0.23 -21.79
CA ALA A 168 -6.10 0.74 -21.14
C ALA A 168 -7.36 0.09 -20.55
N ALA A 169 -7.96 -0.87 -21.25
CA ALA A 169 -9.11 -1.62 -20.76
C ALA A 169 -8.74 -2.49 -19.54
N ILE A 170 -7.60 -3.19 -19.58
CA ILE A 170 -7.10 -4.01 -18.46
C ILE A 170 -6.87 -3.13 -17.22
N ALA A 171 -6.18 -2.00 -17.40
CA ALA A 171 -5.93 -1.04 -16.31
C ALA A 171 -7.25 -0.48 -15.74
N GLY A 172 -8.23 -0.19 -16.58
CA GLY A 172 -9.56 0.27 -16.18
C GLY A 172 -10.35 -0.78 -15.37
N ILE A 173 -10.29 -2.05 -15.79
CA ILE A 173 -10.90 -3.16 -15.04
C ILE A 173 -10.21 -3.33 -13.69
N ALA A 174 -8.88 -3.34 -13.66
CA ALA A 174 -8.09 -3.43 -12.43
C ALA A 174 -8.45 -2.31 -11.44
N ARG A 175 -8.53 -1.07 -11.93
CA ARG A 175 -8.95 0.11 -11.16
C ARG A 175 -10.35 -0.05 -10.58
N THR A 176 -11.29 -0.50 -11.40
CA THR A 176 -12.70 -0.66 -11.00
C THR A 176 -12.85 -1.75 -9.94
N ALA A 177 -12.17 -2.87 -10.12
CA ALA A 177 -12.18 -3.98 -9.18
C ALA A 177 -11.53 -3.57 -7.83
N LEU A 178 -10.38 -2.88 -7.86
CA LEU A 178 -9.76 -2.32 -6.66
C LEU A 178 -10.70 -1.34 -5.94
N ALA A 179 -11.40 -0.48 -6.69
CA ALA A 179 -12.32 0.48 -6.10
C ALA A 179 -13.54 -0.18 -5.45
N ALA A 180 -14.07 -1.24 -6.05
CA ALA A 180 -15.16 -2.01 -5.48
C ALA A 180 -14.72 -2.72 -4.18
N MET A 181 -13.55 -3.38 -4.20
CA MET A 181 -12.94 -4.02 -3.04
C MET A 181 -12.71 -2.99 -1.92
N THR A 182 -12.07 -1.88 -2.22
CA THR A 182 -11.73 -0.84 -1.24
C THR A 182 -12.99 -0.29 -0.55
N ARG A 183 -14.05 0.01 -1.31
CA ARG A 183 -15.32 0.50 -0.75
C ARG A 183 -16.05 -0.55 0.08
N GLY A 184 -16.05 -1.80 -0.38
CA GLY A 184 -16.67 -2.91 0.35
C GLY A 184 -16.01 -3.13 1.72
N GLU A 185 -14.68 -3.23 1.73
CA GLU A 185 -13.90 -3.38 2.96
C GLU A 185 -14.04 -2.14 3.87
N ALA A 186 -13.95 -0.93 3.32
CA ALA A 186 -14.12 0.31 4.09
C ALA A 186 -15.50 0.37 4.78
N GLY A 187 -16.56 -0.04 4.09
CA GLY A 187 -17.91 -0.13 4.66
C GLY A 187 -18.02 -1.17 5.76
N GLN A 188 -17.39 -2.35 5.58
CA GLN A 188 -17.39 -3.42 6.57
C GLN A 188 -16.70 -3.03 7.88
N TRP A 189 -15.64 -2.24 7.82
CA TRP A 189 -14.80 -1.89 8.96
C TRP A 189 -15.03 -0.47 9.51
N ALA A 190 -15.99 0.29 8.97
CA ALA A 190 -16.25 1.68 9.34
C ALA A 190 -16.47 1.89 10.84
N ASP A 191 -17.31 1.05 11.45
CA ASP A 191 -17.65 1.13 12.88
C ASP A 191 -16.52 0.66 13.81
N GLN A 192 -15.43 0.14 13.24
CA GLN A 192 -14.30 -0.42 13.97
C GLN A 192 -13.08 0.52 14.00
N ALA A 193 -13.24 1.77 13.54
CA ALA A 193 -12.16 2.74 13.39
C ALA A 193 -10.98 2.25 12.51
N VAL A 194 -11.22 1.30 11.61
CA VAL A 194 -10.25 0.83 10.62
C VAL A 194 -10.57 1.46 9.27
N ARG A 195 -9.62 2.18 8.72
CA ARG A 195 -9.74 2.91 7.47
C ARG A 195 -9.05 2.15 6.35
N ILE A 196 -9.72 2.01 5.21
CA ILE A 196 -9.21 1.27 4.06
C ILE A 196 -9.28 2.16 2.84
N ASN A 197 -8.13 2.38 2.22
CA ASN A 197 -8.00 3.18 1.01
C ASN A 197 -7.19 2.42 -0.05
N GLY A 198 -7.19 2.92 -1.26
CA GLY A 198 -6.45 2.34 -2.37
C GLY A 198 -5.67 3.38 -3.18
N VAL A 199 -4.65 2.91 -3.87
CA VAL A 199 -4.00 3.59 -5.00
C VAL A 199 -4.10 2.65 -6.18
N GLY A 200 -4.59 3.14 -7.30
CA GLY A 200 -4.80 2.31 -8.49
C GLY A 200 -4.45 3.02 -9.79
N PRO A 201 -4.42 2.29 -10.91
CA PRO A 201 -4.21 2.87 -12.21
C PRO A 201 -5.18 4.03 -12.46
N ARG A 202 -4.72 5.04 -13.19
CA ARG A 202 -5.53 6.24 -13.48
C ARG A 202 -6.87 5.89 -14.11
N SER A 203 -7.91 6.57 -13.66
CA SER A 203 -9.23 6.47 -14.28
C SER A 203 -9.20 7.02 -15.72
N MET A 204 -9.77 6.26 -16.65
CA MET A 204 -9.90 6.67 -18.06
C MET A 204 -11.07 7.65 -18.30
N SER A 205 -11.70 8.18 -17.25
CA SER A 205 -12.77 9.18 -17.42
C SER A 205 -12.21 10.45 -18.08
N ALA A 206 -12.98 11.01 -19.02
CA ALA A 206 -12.56 12.12 -19.88
C ALA A 206 -12.29 13.46 -19.15
N GLN A 207 -12.54 13.53 -17.86
CA GLN A 207 -12.26 14.73 -17.05
C GLN A 207 -11.04 14.47 -16.15
N PRO A 208 -9.96 15.23 -16.32
CA PRO A 208 -8.85 15.22 -15.38
C PRO A 208 -9.30 15.94 -14.09
N ALA A 209 -10.09 15.26 -13.27
CA ALA A 209 -10.56 15.80 -12.01
C ALA A 209 -9.63 15.32 -10.88
N GLY A 210 -8.61 16.09 -10.58
CA GLY A 210 -7.78 15.87 -9.42
C GLY A 210 -6.30 15.67 -9.71
N ALA A 211 -5.50 15.73 -8.66
CA ALA A 211 -4.08 15.43 -8.72
C ALA A 211 -3.88 13.92 -8.89
N THR A 212 -3.03 13.54 -9.83
CA THR A 212 -2.60 12.16 -10.05
C THR A 212 -1.23 11.97 -9.41
N LEU A 213 -1.04 10.88 -8.68
CA LEU A 213 0.27 10.51 -8.13
C LEU A 213 1.17 10.06 -9.30
N THR A 214 2.31 10.70 -9.47
CA THR A 214 3.18 10.47 -10.63
C THR A 214 4.50 9.79 -10.31
N ASN A 215 4.80 9.65 -9.02
CA ASN A 215 6.02 9.01 -8.55
C ASN A 215 5.79 8.32 -7.18
N GLU A 216 6.71 7.48 -6.79
CA GLU A 216 6.60 6.74 -5.53
C GLU A 216 6.71 7.65 -4.28
N PRO A 217 7.54 8.70 -4.24
CA PRO A 217 7.53 9.66 -3.13
C PRO A 217 6.16 10.29 -2.85
N ASP A 218 5.35 10.57 -3.87
CA ASP A 218 3.97 11.07 -3.68
C ASP A 218 3.08 10.02 -2.99
N ILE A 219 3.23 8.74 -3.36
CA ILE A 219 2.53 7.63 -2.69
C ILE A 219 3.03 7.47 -1.25
N ALA A 220 4.32 7.61 -1.01
CA ALA A 220 4.90 7.56 0.32
C ALA A 220 4.35 8.67 1.23
N ALA A 221 4.27 9.90 0.72
CA ALA A 221 3.65 11.02 1.44
C ALA A 221 2.15 10.76 1.73
N LEU A 222 1.41 10.24 0.75
CA LEU A 222 0.02 9.83 0.94
C LEU A 222 -0.10 8.72 1.99
N ALA A 223 0.78 7.72 1.97
CA ALA A 223 0.78 6.61 2.94
C ALA A 223 1.01 7.13 4.37
N LEU A 224 1.97 8.02 4.58
CA LEU A 224 2.19 8.68 5.87
C LEU A 224 0.96 9.48 6.33
N TYR A 225 0.36 10.25 5.41
CA TYR A 225 -0.84 11.03 5.71
C TYR A 225 -2.00 10.13 6.13
N LEU A 226 -2.28 9.07 5.37
CA LEU A 226 -3.37 8.12 5.65
C LEU A 226 -3.12 7.29 6.92
N ALA A 227 -1.88 6.98 7.24
CA ALA A 227 -1.52 6.29 8.47
C ALA A 227 -1.71 7.18 9.71
N SER A 228 -1.59 8.49 9.55
CA SER A 228 -1.72 9.47 10.65
C SER A 228 -3.19 9.78 11.01
N LYS A 229 -3.40 10.49 12.12
CA LYS A 229 -4.73 11.02 12.53
C LYS A 229 -5.31 12.01 11.52
N ARG A 230 -4.49 12.62 10.67
CA ARG A 230 -4.95 13.53 9.63
C ARG A 230 -5.77 12.82 8.55
N GLY A 231 -5.44 11.55 8.27
CA GLY A 231 -6.20 10.70 7.37
C GLY A 231 -7.49 10.10 7.96
N LYS A 232 -7.85 10.42 9.22
CA LYS A 232 -8.94 9.74 9.94
C LYS A 232 -10.33 9.84 9.29
N THR A 233 -10.55 10.83 8.44
CA THR A 233 -11.81 11.01 7.72
C THR A 233 -11.81 10.37 6.35
N LEU A 234 -10.66 9.82 5.89
CA LEU A 234 -10.53 9.21 4.59
C LEU A 234 -10.61 7.69 4.71
N SER A 235 -11.69 7.11 4.19
CA SER A 235 -11.89 5.67 4.04
C SER A 235 -12.75 5.41 2.81
N GLY A 236 -12.45 4.32 2.07
CA GLY A 236 -13.16 3.95 0.85
C GLY A 236 -12.72 4.69 -0.42
N HIS A 237 -11.66 5.48 -0.35
CA HIS A 237 -11.14 6.24 -1.49
C HIS A 237 -10.08 5.45 -2.26
N VAL A 238 -10.06 5.62 -3.58
CA VAL A 238 -8.98 5.14 -4.45
C VAL A 238 -8.37 6.32 -5.19
N PHE A 239 -7.11 6.57 -4.93
CA PHE A 239 -6.31 7.63 -5.53
C PHE A 239 -5.72 7.14 -6.85
N ASP A 240 -5.65 8.03 -7.83
CA ASP A 240 -5.12 7.70 -9.15
C ASP A 240 -3.60 7.79 -9.16
N ALA A 241 -2.96 6.77 -9.73
CA ALA A 241 -1.52 6.73 -9.99
C ALA A 241 -1.26 6.49 -11.48
N ASP A 242 -0.29 7.19 -12.04
CA ASP A 242 0.02 7.14 -13.48
C ASP A 242 1.39 6.50 -13.71
N GLY A 243 1.39 5.28 -14.22
CA GLY A 243 2.60 4.61 -14.74
C GLY A 243 3.71 4.37 -13.72
N LEU A 244 3.39 4.26 -12.46
CA LEU A 244 4.35 4.01 -11.40
C LEU A 244 4.90 2.59 -11.49
N PHE A 245 6.19 2.44 -11.22
CA PHE A 245 6.95 1.20 -11.29
C PHE A 245 7.14 0.61 -12.71
N ALA A 246 7.00 1.41 -13.75
CA ALA A 246 7.51 1.06 -15.08
C ALA A 246 9.04 1.20 -15.11
N GLY A 247 9.72 0.57 -14.19
CA GLY A 247 11.16 0.45 -14.18
C GLY A 247 11.58 -0.83 -14.87
N GLY A 248 12.30 -0.72 -15.95
CA GLY A 248 12.92 -1.82 -16.67
C GLY A 248 12.42 -1.93 -18.11
N ALA A 249 12.96 -1.09 -18.98
CA ALA A 249 13.19 -1.47 -20.37
C ALA A 249 14.41 -2.37 -20.41
#